data_a513ce8dfdae6867a0245f86ff2fa306
#
_entry.id   a513ce8dfdae6867a0245f86ff2fa306
#
_cell.length_a   1.000
_cell.length_b   1.000
_cell.length_c   1.000
_cell.angle_alpha   90.00
_cell.angle_beta   90.00
_cell.angle_gamma   90.00
#
_symmetry.space_group_name_H-M   'P 1'
#
loop_
_entity.id
_entity.type
_entity.pdbx_description
1 polymer ?
#
loop_
_entity_poly.entity_id
_entity_poly.type
_entity_poly.pdbx_seq_one_letter_code
_entity_poly.pdbx_strand_id
1 'polypeptide(L)'
;MDRKWWKESIVYQIYPSSFQDSDGDGIGDLNGIRSRLDYLKDLGVNVLWLCPIMDSPMDDNGYDISNYRAINPRFGTMEDFDALLAEAHQRGIRIVMDLVVNHSSDEHPWFIESRKSVDNPYRDYYIWKPGKDGHEPNNWGASFGGSAWKYDPQTDMYYLHLFSPKQPDLNWENPKVRDEVFNMMTWWFDKGIDGFRMDVISMISKDQRFPDGEKHGLYGNGGPYYVNGPRIHEFLQEMNRRVLSKYDIMTVGETPGATVENAPQYAGLDGKELNMVFQFEHVGIGDGPLGKWTTQRYDFMQLKKILSHWQTGLDGKAWNSLFWDNHDQPRAASRWGDDSPLSAKMLATCLLSLQGTPYIYEGDELGMTNAYFKDLSQYRDIESLNAFKELTGAGLISADEMMECLALRSRDNARTPVQWDDSPNAGFTTGTPWIEVNPNYTAINAAAEEKDPDSVLNYYKQMITLRKSHLGLIYGSFQLLAEENPQVFAYRRTLAETGENYLIACNFSDKDATFTIPADFAGARHLIGNYPDTAPTGAVTLRPYEAFVLQK
;
A
#
# COMPACT_ATOMS: atom_id res chain seq x y z
N MET A 1 -19.95 13.46 16.35
CA MET A 1 -18.98 12.48 15.75
C MET A 1 -19.73 11.53 14.83
N ASP A 2 -19.36 11.47 13.54
CA ASP A 2 -19.96 10.52 12.56
C ASP A 2 -19.15 9.22 12.56
N ARG A 3 -19.62 8.25 13.34
CA ARG A 3 -18.97 6.94 13.47
C ARG A 3 -19.26 6.07 12.25
N LYS A 4 -18.20 5.50 11.69
CA LYS A 4 -18.24 4.53 10.60
C LYS A 4 -17.34 3.34 10.94
N TRP A 5 -17.80 2.13 10.61
CA TRP A 5 -17.02 0.92 10.90
C TRP A 5 -15.62 0.96 10.27
N TRP A 6 -15.50 1.48 9.04
CA TRP A 6 -14.22 1.56 8.34
C TRP A 6 -13.27 2.63 8.93
N LYS A 7 -13.78 3.68 9.60
CA LYS A 7 -12.94 4.63 10.35
C LYS A 7 -12.33 3.98 11.61
N GLU A 8 -13.06 3.05 12.22
CA GLU A 8 -12.68 2.36 13.46
C GLU A 8 -11.92 1.04 13.18
N SER A 9 -11.72 0.69 11.92
CA SER A 9 -11.04 -0.54 11.52
C SER A 9 -9.52 -0.44 11.61
N ILE A 10 -8.91 -1.61 11.78
CA ILE A 10 -7.50 -1.86 11.57
C ILE A 10 -7.41 -2.81 10.38
N VAL A 11 -6.82 -2.34 9.29
CA VAL A 11 -6.67 -3.11 8.06
C VAL A 11 -5.33 -3.82 8.08
N TYR A 12 -5.33 -5.08 7.70
CA TYR A 12 -4.13 -5.87 7.47
C TYR A 12 -4.04 -6.22 6.00
N GLN A 13 -2.96 -5.83 5.34
CA GLN A 13 -2.74 -6.13 3.93
C GLN A 13 -2.04 -7.47 3.79
N ILE A 14 -2.61 -8.35 2.97
CA ILE A 14 -2.05 -9.65 2.62
C ILE A 14 -1.59 -9.64 1.16
N TYR A 15 -0.33 -10.03 0.96
CA TYR A 15 0.24 -10.39 -0.34
C TYR A 15 0.18 -11.91 -0.48
N PRO A 16 -0.82 -12.47 -1.18
CA PRO A 16 -1.17 -13.88 -1.06
C PRO A 16 -0.04 -14.84 -1.32
N SER A 17 0.79 -14.57 -2.35
CA SER A 17 1.93 -15.43 -2.71
C SER A 17 2.94 -15.65 -1.59
N SER A 18 2.98 -14.76 -0.59
CA SER A 18 4.01 -14.72 0.47
C SER A 18 3.46 -14.87 1.88
N PHE A 19 2.15 -15.05 2.07
CA PHE A 19 1.57 -15.11 3.40
C PHE A 19 1.69 -16.50 4.03
N GLN A 20 1.10 -17.55 3.44
CA GLN A 20 1.19 -18.93 3.90
C GLN A 20 0.84 -19.88 2.75
N ASP A 21 1.71 -20.83 2.50
CA ASP A 21 1.48 -21.94 1.58
C ASP A 21 0.82 -23.12 2.34
N SER A 22 -0.29 -23.64 1.81
CA SER A 22 -1.03 -24.74 2.42
C SER A 22 -0.80 -26.11 1.78
N ASP A 23 -0.31 -26.15 0.54
CA ASP A 23 -0.17 -27.39 -0.24
C ASP A 23 1.28 -27.78 -0.56
N GLY A 24 2.25 -26.92 -0.26
CA GLY A 24 3.67 -27.20 -0.36
C GLY A 24 4.26 -26.95 -1.74
N ASP A 25 3.59 -26.18 -2.59
CA ASP A 25 4.10 -25.82 -3.91
C ASP A 25 5.10 -24.64 -3.90
N GLY A 26 5.27 -23.99 -2.76
CA GLY A 26 6.17 -22.85 -2.56
C GLY A 26 5.51 -21.49 -2.71
N ILE A 27 4.21 -21.43 -2.89
CA ILE A 27 3.43 -20.23 -3.13
C ILE A 27 2.31 -20.15 -2.08
N GLY A 28 2.15 -18.99 -1.46
CA GLY A 28 1.02 -18.74 -0.57
C GLY A 28 -0.32 -18.81 -1.30
N ASP A 29 -1.37 -19.21 -0.59
CA ASP A 29 -2.68 -19.49 -1.16
C ASP A 29 -3.84 -19.11 -0.21
N LEU A 30 -5.09 -19.22 -0.71
CA LEU A 30 -6.30 -18.87 0.06
C LEU A 30 -6.51 -19.74 1.28
N ASN A 31 -6.21 -21.04 1.19
CA ASN A 31 -6.30 -21.96 2.33
C ASN A 31 -5.20 -21.68 3.36
N GLY A 32 -4.03 -21.23 2.92
CA GLY A 32 -2.99 -20.73 3.81
C GLY A 32 -3.46 -19.50 4.59
N ILE A 33 -4.06 -18.51 3.93
CA ILE A 33 -4.67 -17.34 4.59
C ILE A 33 -5.73 -17.81 5.60
N ARG A 34 -6.60 -18.69 5.19
CA ARG A 34 -7.67 -19.25 6.02
C ARG A 34 -7.14 -19.94 7.28
N SER A 35 -6.02 -20.64 7.18
CA SER A 35 -5.35 -21.30 8.32
C SER A 35 -4.82 -20.33 9.37
N ARG A 36 -4.61 -19.05 9.01
CA ARG A 36 -4.07 -17.99 9.86
C ARG A 36 -5.11 -16.97 10.35
N LEU A 37 -6.40 -17.20 10.10
CA LEU A 37 -7.46 -16.28 10.52
C LEU A 37 -7.52 -16.06 12.04
N ASP A 38 -7.21 -17.09 12.83
CA ASP A 38 -7.18 -16.97 14.29
C ASP A 38 -6.01 -16.13 14.77
N TYR A 39 -4.84 -16.24 14.13
CA TYR A 39 -3.70 -15.35 14.36
C TYR A 39 -4.06 -13.88 14.07
N LEU A 40 -4.69 -13.61 12.92
CA LEU A 40 -5.12 -12.26 12.53
C LEU A 40 -6.16 -11.69 13.48
N LYS A 41 -7.10 -12.52 13.94
CA LYS A 41 -8.08 -12.14 14.96
C LYS A 41 -7.40 -11.79 16.29
N ASP A 42 -6.44 -12.59 16.72
CA ASP A 42 -5.69 -12.39 17.97
C ASP A 42 -4.79 -11.14 17.89
N LEU A 43 -4.20 -10.86 16.73
CA LEU A 43 -3.51 -9.58 16.48
C LEU A 43 -4.45 -8.38 16.69
N GLY A 44 -5.75 -8.58 16.46
CA GLY A 44 -6.77 -7.57 16.66
C GLY A 44 -7.18 -6.82 15.39
N VAL A 45 -6.75 -7.25 14.20
CA VAL A 45 -7.21 -6.68 12.94
C VAL A 45 -8.63 -7.14 12.63
N ASN A 46 -9.39 -6.36 11.89
CA ASN A 46 -10.78 -6.65 11.58
C ASN A 46 -11.15 -6.43 10.12
N VAL A 47 -10.17 -6.08 9.29
CA VAL A 47 -10.28 -6.01 7.83
C VAL A 47 -9.02 -6.61 7.21
N LEU A 48 -9.19 -7.49 6.23
CA LEU A 48 -8.09 -7.99 5.39
C LEU A 48 -8.22 -7.36 4.01
N TRP A 49 -7.19 -6.67 3.57
CA TRP A 49 -7.02 -6.29 2.18
C TRP A 49 -6.18 -7.35 1.49
N LEU A 50 -6.78 -8.08 0.55
CA LEU A 50 -6.10 -9.07 -0.28
C LEU A 50 -5.59 -8.41 -1.55
N CYS A 51 -4.27 -8.43 -1.80
CA CYS A 51 -3.72 -8.15 -3.12
C CYS A 51 -4.33 -9.09 -4.15
N PRO A 52 -4.24 -8.82 -5.48
CA PRO A 52 -5.04 -9.50 -6.49
C PRO A 52 -4.97 -11.03 -6.42
N ILE A 53 -6.13 -11.66 -6.32
CA ILE A 53 -6.32 -13.12 -6.34
C ILE A 53 -7.07 -13.59 -7.57
N MET A 54 -7.48 -12.67 -8.44
CA MET A 54 -8.18 -12.97 -9.67
C MET A 54 -7.25 -13.62 -10.68
N ASP A 55 -7.82 -14.31 -11.68
CA ASP A 55 -7.04 -15.02 -12.68
C ASP A 55 -6.12 -14.08 -13.46
N SER A 56 -4.86 -14.48 -13.58
CA SER A 56 -3.76 -13.66 -14.11
C SER A 56 -2.62 -14.51 -14.60
N PRO A 57 -1.94 -14.13 -15.71
CA PRO A 57 -0.67 -14.72 -16.13
C PRO A 57 0.50 -14.42 -15.19
N MET A 58 0.33 -13.49 -14.22
CA MET A 58 1.32 -13.13 -13.19
C MET A 58 2.57 -12.38 -13.72
N ASP A 59 2.44 -11.63 -14.79
CA ASP A 59 3.53 -10.78 -15.31
C ASP A 59 3.92 -9.70 -14.27
N ASP A 60 2.93 -9.10 -13.63
CA ASP A 60 3.09 -8.17 -12.51
C ASP A 60 2.42 -8.73 -11.23
N ASN A 61 2.69 -9.99 -10.93
CA ASN A 61 2.25 -10.66 -9.70
C ASN A 61 0.76 -10.51 -9.36
N GLY A 62 -0.11 -10.59 -10.39
CA GLY A 62 -1.56 -10.53 -10.25
C GLY A 62 -2.20 -9.20 -10.65
N TYR A 63 -1.41 -8.13 -10.82
CA TYR A 63 -1.92 -6.84 -11.29
C TYR A 63 -2.15 -6.78 -12.82
N ASP A 64 -2.01 -7.90 -13.50
CA ASP A 64 -2.34 -8.17 -14.91
C ASP A 64 -3.50 -9.17 -14.99
N ILE A 65 -4.73 -8.71 -14.79
CA ILE A 65 -5.91 -9.59 -14.64
C ILE A 65 -6.44 -10.03 -16.00
N SER A 66 -6.54 -11.35 -16.20
CA SER A 66 -7.09 -11.98 -17.40
C SER A 66 -8.56 -12.40 -17.27
N ASN A 67 -9.07 -12.58 -16.04
CA ASN A 67 -10.48 -12.84 -15.75
C ASN A 67 -10.89 -12.29 -14.39
N TYR A 68 -11.70 -11.24 -14.39
CA TYR A 68 -12.14 -10.54 -13.17
C TYR A 68 -13.09 -11.34 -12.27
N ARG A 69 -13.66 -12.45 -12.75
CA ARG A 69 -14.67 -13.26 -12.03
C ARG A 69 -14.21 -14.69 -11.73
N ALA A 70 -12.93 -14.94 -11.89
CA ALA A 70 -12.30 -16.23 -11.55
C ALA A 70 -11.18 -16.02 -10.54
N ILE A 71 -10.96 -17.00 -9.68
CA ILE A 71 -9.79 -17.07 -8.81
C ILE A 71 -8.63 -17.66 -9.62
N ASN A 72 -7.44 -17.10 -9.46
CA ASN A 72 -6.23 -17.66 -10.05
C ASN A 72 -5.98 -19.06 -9.47
N PRO A 73 -5.85 -20.10 -10.31
CA PRO A 73 -5.60 -21.47 -9.84
C PRO A 73 -4.38 -21.61 -8.93
N ARG A 74 -3.44 -20.69 -9.04
CA ARG A 74 -2.26 -20.59 -8.16
C ARG A 74 -2.64 -20.37 -6.69
N PHE A 75 -3.75 -19.69 -6.44
CA PHE A 75 -4.21 -19.36 -5.09
C PHE A 75 -5.34 -20.26 -4.59
N GLY A 76 -5.91 -21.08 -5.46
CA GLY A 76 -7.02 -21.98 -5.12
C GLY A 76 -8.21 -21.82 -6.05
N THR A 77 -9.39 -22.09 -5.54
CA THR A 77 -10.65 -22.09 -6.28
C THR A 77 -11.61 -21.01 -5.76
N MET A 78 -12.74 -20.84 -6.45
CA MET A 78 -13.82 -19.98 -5.96
C MET A 78 -14.44 -20.51 -4.67
N GLU A 79 -14.50 -21.82 -4.52
CA GLU A 79 -14.98 -22.49 -3.28
C GLU A 79 -14.02 -22.22 -2.10
N ASP A 80 -12.71 -22.17 -2.35
CA ASP A 80 -11.72 -21.80 -1.33
C ASP A 80 -11.89 -20.34 -0.90
N PHE A 81 -12.16 -19.44 -1.87
CA PHE A 81 -12.47 -18.05 -1.57
C PHE A 81 -13.77 -17.90 -0.76
N ASP A 82 -14.82 -18.62 -1.15
CA ASP A 82 -16.10 -18.59 -0.44
C ASP A 82 -15.95 -19.09 1.01
N ALA A 83 -15.13 -20.13 1.22
CA ALA A 83 -14.80 -20.62 2.55
C ALA A 83 -14.00 -19.59 3.38
N LEU A 84 -12.99 -18.95 2.77
CA LEU A 84 -12.22 -17.89 3.42
C LEU A 84 -13.13 -16.72 3.83
N LEU A 85 -13.99 -16.25 2.93
CA LEU A 85 -14.92 -15.13 3.18
C LEU A 85 -15.87 -15.47 4.34
N ALA A 86 -16.48 -16.65 4.31
CA ALA A 86 -17.40 -17.09 5.35
C ALA A 86 -16.71 -17.23 6.72
N GLU A 87 -15.51 -17.83 6.78
CA GLU A 87 -14.78 -18.02 8.02
C GLU A 87 -14.18 -16.69 8.57
N ALA A 88 -13.79 -15.77 7.70
CA ALA A 88 -13.40 -14.42 8.11
C ALA A 88 -14.57 -13.67 8.74
N HIS A 89 -15.74 -13.69 8.10
CA HIS A 89 -16.96 -13.07 8.63
C HIS A 89 -17.40 -13.67 9.98
N GLN A 90 -17.30 -14.98 10.16
CA GLN A 90 -17.59 -15.65 11.44
C GLN A 90 -16.70 -15.13 12.58
N ARG A 91 -15.50 -14.67 12.25
CA ARG A 91 -14.54 -14.09 13.21
C ARG A 91 -14.69 -12.58 13.38
N GLY A 92 -15.63 -11.96 12.66
CA GLY A 92 -15.81 -10.51 12.61
C GLY A 92 -14.73 -9.78 11.79
N ILE A 93 -14.09 -10.50 10.87
CA ILE A 93 -13.08 -9.98 9.93
C ILE A 93 -13.74 -9.76 8.57
N ARG A 94 -13.60 -8.57 8.02
CA ARG A 94 -14.11 -8.18 6.70
C ARG A 94 -13.05 -8.40 5.62
N ILE A 95 -13.49 -8.60 4.38
CA ILE A 95 -12.60 -8.83 3.23
C ILE A 95 -12.73 -7.67 2.23
N VAL A 96 -11.62 -7.00 1.98
CA VAL A 96 -11.46 -5.98 0.95
C VAL A 96 -10.57 -6.55 -0.16
N MET A 97 -11.04 -6.53 -1.40
CA MET A 97 -10.30 -7.01 -2.55
C MET A 97 -9.58 -5.88 -3.28
N ASP A 98 -8.59 -6.23 -4.07
CA ASP A 98 -7.93 -5.28 -4.96
C ASP A 98 -8.72 -5.14 -6.27
N LEU A 99 -9.02 -3.92 -6.68
CA LEU A 99 -9.72 -3.58 -7.91
C LEU A 99 -8.73 -2.98 -8.91
N VAL A 100 -8.32 -3.76 -9.89
CA VAL A 100 -7.35 -3.36 -10.91
C VAL A 100 -8.09 -3.07 -12.21
N VAL A 101 -8.44 -1.81 -12.43
CA VAL A 101 -9.30 -1.40 -13.56
C VAL A 101 -8.75 -0.23 -14.39
N ASN A 102 -7.54 0.23 -14.10
CA ASN A 102 -6.82 1.11 -15.02
C ASN A 102 -6.38 0.33 -16.29
N HIS A 103 -6.03 -0.92 -16.13
CA HIS A 103 -5.54 -1.83 -17.18
C HIS A 103 -6.04 -3.25 -16.93
N SER A 104 -5.90 -4.11 -17.91
CA SER A 104 -6.08 -5.56 -17.79
C SER A 104 -4.82 -6.29 -18.25
N SER A 105 -4.80 -7.63 -18.15
CA SER A 105 -3.83 -8.44 -18.88
C SER A 105 -4.02 -8.32 -20.39
N ASP A 106 -2.94 -8.43 -21.16
CA ASP A 106 -3.01 -8.63 -22.62
C ASP A 106 -3.59 -10.00 -23.00
N GLU A 107 -3.71 -10.91 -22.02
CA GLU A 107 -4.38 -12.21 -22.18
C GLU A 107 -5.87 -12.16 -21.79
N HIS A 108 -6.38 -11.00 -21.39
CA HIS A 108 -7.83 -10.81 -21.17
C HIS A 108 -8.59 -10.95 -22.51
N PRO A 109 -9.74 -11.66 -22.54
CA PRO A 109 -10.52 -11.83 -23.79
C PRO A 109 -10.85 -10.53 -24.51
N TRP A 110 -11.09 -9.43 -23.78
CA TRP A 110 -11.33 -8.12 -24.41
C TRP A 110 -10.13 -7.63 -25.21
N PHE A 111 -8.89 -7.82 -24.71
CA PHE A 111 -7.71 -7.39 -25.42
C PHE A 111 -7.41 -8.30 -26.61
N ILE A 112 -7.57 -9.62 -26.44
CA ILE A 112 -7.40 -10.60 -27.52
C ILE A 112 -8.33 -10.25 -28.69
N GLU A 113 -9.59 -9.88 -28.40
CA GLU A 113 -10.53 -9.44 -29.44
C GLU A 113 -10.14 -8.06 -29.99
N SER A 114 -9.84 -7.10 -29.12
CA SER A 114 -9.49 -5.71 -29.47
C SER A 114 -8.37 -5.61 -30.52
N ARG A 115 -7.36 -6.47 -30.43
CA ARG A 115 -6.20 -6.45 -31.32
C ARG A 115 -6.42 -7.13 -32.68
N LYS A 116 -7.55 -7.85 -32.89
CA LYS A 116 -7.79 -8.60 -34.14
C LYS A 116 -7.99 -7.70 -35.35
N SER A 117 -8.71 -6.60 -35.20
CA SER A 117 -8.96 -5.62 -36.27
C SER A 117 -9.38 -4.26 -35.70
N VAL A 118 -9.24 -3.22 -36.50
CA VAL A 118 -9.59 -1.84 -36.12
C VAL A 118 -11.11 -1.62 -35.96
N ASP A 119 -11.92 -2.47 -36.56
CA ASP A 119 -13.40 -2.44 -36.52
C ASP A 119 -13.99 -3.48 -35.56
N ASN A 120 -13.16 -4.20 -34.79
CA ASN A 120 -13.62 -5.15 -33.78
C ASN A 120 -14.48 -4.45 -32.71
N PRO A 121 -15.60 -5.04 -32.25
CA PRO A 121 -16.46 -4.46 -31.21
C PRO A 121 -15.74 -4.11 -29.88
N TYR A 122 -14.62 -4.77 -29.59
CA TYR A 122 -13.80 -4.52 -28.42
C TYR A 122 -12.62 -3.57 -28.68
N ARG A 123 -12.47 -3.05 -29.92
CA ARG A 123 -11.34 -2.19 -30.26
C ARG A 123 -11.17 -1.04 -29.29
N ASP A 124 -12.23 -0.31 -29.02
CA ASP A 124 -12.22 0.87 -28.17
C ASP A 124 -12.33 0.56 -26.65
N TYR A 125 -12.20 -0.72 -26.28
CA TYR A 125 -12.02 -1.08 -24.86
C TYR A 125 -10.63 -0.69 -24.34
N TYR A 126 -9.68 -0.52 -25.27
CA TYR A 126 -8.29 -0.13 -25.00
C TYR A 126 -7.93 1.12 -25.79
N ILE A 127 -6.81 1.73 -25.44
CA ILE A 127 -6.36 2.99 -26.05
C ILE A 127 -5.38 2.66 -27.16
N TRP A 128 -5.85 2.78 -28.40
CA TRP A 128 -5.06 2.56 -29.62
C TRP A 128 -4.82 3.87 -30.34
N LYS A 129 -3.59 4.09 -30.82
CA LYS A 129 -3.22 5.26 -31.64
C LYS A 129 -2.32 4.83 -32.81
N PRO A 130 -2.43 5.53 -33.95
CA PRO A 130 -1.46 5.35 -35.02
C PRO A 130 -0.10 5.89 -34.58
N GLY A 131 0.97 5.35 -35.15
CA GLY A 131 2.30 5.93 -34.99
C GLY A 131 2.38 7.34 -35.57
N LYS A 132 3.37 8.11 -35.13
CA LYS A 132 3.66 9.45 -35.60
C LYS A 132 5.07 9.48 -36.21
N ASP A 133 5.16 9.80 -37.48
CA ASP A 133 6.46 9.92 -38.20
C ASP A 133 7.36 8.66 -38.09
N GLY A 134 6.73 7.46 -38.04
CA GLY A 134 7.43 6.19 -37.90
C GLY A 134 7.84 5.84 -36.47
N HIS A 135 7.36 6.57 -35.48
CA HIS A 135 7.62 6.39 -34.06
C HIS A 135 6.32 6.20 -33.26
N GLU A 136 6.45 6.05 -31.96
CA GLU A 136 5.34 5.99 -31.01
C GLU A 136 4.46 7.26 -31.09
N PRO A 137 3.17 7.18 -30.68
CA PRO A 137 2.24 8.30 -30.70
C PRO A 137 2.71 9.54 -29.92
N ASN A 138 3.45 9.32 -28.84
CA ASN A 138 4.13 10.35 -28.04
C ASN A 138 5.36 9.75 -27.33
N ASN A 139 6.04 10.57 -26.54
CA ASN A 139 7.32 10.21 -25.90
C ASN A 139 7.19 9.64 -24.47
N TRP A 140 6.00 9.27 -23.99
CA TRP A 140 5.80 8.83 -22.61
C TRP A 140 6.57 7.56 -22.29
N GLY A 141 7.20 7.55 -21.11
CA GLY A 141 7.77 6.34 -20.51
C GLY A 141 6.74 5.57 -19.69
N ALA A 142 6.90 4.24 -19.64
CA ALA A 142 6.14 3.38 -18.76
C ALA A 142 6.80 3.26 -17.37
N SER A 143 6.01 2.96 -16.34
CA SER A 143 6.50 2.88 -14.96
C SER A 143 7.52 1.76 -14.75
N PHE A 144 7.44 0.67 -15.52
CA PHE A 144 8.38 -0.45 -15.46
C PHE A 144 9.45 -0.41 -16.55
N GLY A 145 9.76 0.79 -17.06
CA GLY A 145 10.76 1.02 -18.11
C GLY A 145 10.21 0.92 -19.53
N GLY A 146 10.94 1.47 -20.47
CA GLY A 146 10.55 1.49 -21.88
C GLY A 146 9.51 2.56 -22.21
N SER A 147 9.09 2.56 -23.50
CA SER A 147 7.98 3.40 -23.97
C SER A 147 6.66 2.95 -23.35
N ALA A 148 5.75 3.89 -23.09
CA ALA A 148 4.37 3.60 -22.69
C ALA A 148 3.50 3.10 -23.86
N TRP A 149 4.05 2.96 -25.06
CA TRP A 149 3.35 2.51 -26.26
C TRP A 149 3.99 1.27 -26.84
N LYS A 150 3.18 0.24 -27.10
CA LYS A 150 3.61 -0.99 -27.73
C LYS A 150 3.01 -1.10 -29.14
N TYR A 151 3.88 -1.26 -30.13
CA TYR A 151 3.46 -1.51 -31.52
C TYR A 151 2.85 -2.90 -31.66
N ASP A 152 1.68 -2.96 -32.33
CA ASP A 152 1.04 -4.20 -32.75
C ASP A 152 1.02 -4.28 -34.29
N PRO A 153 1.81 -5.20 -34.88
CA PRO A 153 1.89 -5.35 -36.32
C PRO A 153 0.59 -5.86 -36.96
N GLN A 154 -0.32 -6.45 -36.20
CA GLN A 154 -1.58 -6.98 -36.70
C GLN A 154 -2.50 -5.89 -37.27
N THR A 155 -2.50 -4.73 -36.67
CA THR A 155 -3.34 -3.58 -37.05
C THR A 155 -2.53 -2.33 -37.42
N ASP A 156 -1.20 -2.41 -37.41
CA ASP A 156 -0.27 -1.30 -37.68
C ASP A 156 -0.57 -0.08 -36.77
N MET A 157 -0.80 -0.36 -35.48
CA MET A 157 -1.09 0.66 -34.46
C MET A 157 -0.36 0.36 -33.16
N TYR A 158 -0.37 1.34 -32.25
CA TYR A 158 0.19 1.22 -30.90
C TYR A 158 -0.92 1.20 -29.88
N TYR A 159 -0.77 0.38 -28.83
CA TYR A 159 -1.62 0.47 -27.63
C TYR A 159 -0.86 1.06 -26.46
N LEU A 160 -1.60 1.80 -25.61
CA LEU A 160 -1.07 2.38 -24.39
C LEU A 160 -0.94 1.34 -23.29
N HIS A 161 0.20 1.34 -22.59
CA HIS A 161 0.42 0.61 -21.34
C HIS A 161 1.27 1.47 -20.40
N LEU A 162 0.71 1.92 -19.28
CA LEU A 162 1.45 2.77 -18.33
C LEU A 162 2.41 1.95 -17.45
N PHE A 163 2.26 0.63 -17.43
CA PHE A 163 3.09 -0.32 -16.69
C PHE A 163 3.79 -1.30 -17.65
N SER A 164 3.62 -2.61 -17.47
CA SER A 164 4.16 -3.59 -18.42
C SER A 164 3.45 -3.56 -19.78
N PRO A 165 4.12 -3.90 -20.89
CA PRO A 165 3.45 -4.15 -22.17
C PRO A 165 2.35 -5.23 -22.11
N LYS A 166 2.37 -6.08 -21.09
CA LYS A 166 1.33 -7.06 -20.81
C LYS A 166 0.15 -6.52 -20.00
N GLN A 167 0.14 -5.21 -19.71
CA GLN A 167 -0.90 -4.50 -18.96
C GLN A 167 -1.50 -3.35 -19.81
N PRO A 168 -2.21 -3.64 -20.92
CA PRO A 168 -2.81 -2.60 -21.76
C PRO A 168 -3.86 -1.79 -20.98
N ASP A 169 -3.81 -0.47 -21.13
CA ASP A 169 -4.69 0.46 -20.44
C ASP A 169 -6.11 0.42 -21.01
N LEU A 170 -7.09 0.31 -20.11
CA LEU A 170 -8.52 0.34 -20.44
C LEU A 170 -8.97 1.77 -20.80
N ASN A 171 -9.83 1.86 -21.80
CA ASN A 171 -10.40 3.13 -22.26
C ASN A 171 -11.67 3.50 -21.48
N TRP A 172 -11.52 4.23 -20.39
CA TRP A 172 -12.65 4.68 -19.56
C TRP A 172 -13.56 5.72 -20.23
N GLU A 173 -13.14 6.32 -21.35
CA GLU A 173 -14.03 7.13 -22.18
C GLU A 173 -15.16 6.29 -22.78
N ASN A 174 -14.93 5.01 -23.03
CA ASN A 174 -15.93 4.09 -23.54
C ASN A 174 -16.93 3.68 -22.44
N PRO A 175 -18.22 4.02 -22.56
CA PRO A 175 -19.21 3.65 -21.55
C PRO A 175 -19.38 2.14 -21.38
N LYS A 176 -19.10 1.33 -22.41
CA LYS A 176 -19.16 -0.14 -22.31
C LYS A 176 -18.10 -0.68 -21.34
N VAL A 177 -16.91 -0.09 -21.31
CA VAL A 177 -15.86 -0.44 -20.35
C VAL A 177 -16.35 -0.14 -18.93
N ARG A 178 -16.95 1.04 -18.69
CA ARG A 178 -17.52 1.39 -17.39
C ARG A 178 -18.64 0.43 -16.97
N ASP A 179 -19.52 0.06 -17.92
CA ASP A 179 -20.59 -0.92 -17.65
C ASP A 179 -20.04 -2.28 -17.21
N GLU A 180 -19.02 -2.79 -17.91
CA GLU A 180 -18.37 -4.06 -17.56
C GLU A 180 -17.71 -4.00 -16.18
N VAL A 181 -16.99 -2.93 -15.89
CA VAL A 181 -16.33 -2.73 -14.58
C VAL A 181 -17.38 -2.67 -13.47
N PHE A 182 -18.45 -1.88 -13.63
CA PHE A 182 -19.48 -1.73 -12.60
C PHE A 182 -20.30 -3.01 -12.39
N ASN A 183 -20.55 -3.76 -13.46
CA ASN A 183 -21.19 -5.08 -13.36
C ASN A 183 -20.30 -6.09 -12.63
N MET A 184 -18.99 -6.06 -12.86
CA MET A 184 -18.03 -6.91 -12.17
C MET A 184 -17.95 -6.55 -10.68
N MET A 185 -17.88 -5.25 -10.35
CA MET A 185 -17.88 -4.79 -8.96
C MET A 185 -19.13 -5.20 -8.21
N THR A 186 -20.31 -5.04 -8.84
CA THR A 186 -21.60 -5.45 -8.29
C THR A 186 -21.61 -6.96 -8.01
N TRP A 187 -21.08 -7.76 -8.93
CA TRP A 187 -21.01 -9.22 -8.77
C TRP A 187 -20.18 -9.63 -7.54
N TRP A 188 -19.05 -8.95 -7.29
CA TRP A 188 -18.24 -9.21 -6.09
C TRP A 188 -18.92 -8.74 -4.81
N PHE A 189 -19.61 -7.59 -4.82
CA PHE A 189 -20.38 -7.14 -3.67
C PHE A 189 -21.56 -8.06 -3.36
N ASP A 190 -22.28 -8.54 -4.37
CA ASP A 190 -23.36 -9.51 -4.22
C ASP A 190 -22.85 -10.86 -3.69
N LYS A 191 -21.59 -11.19 -3.95
CA LYS A 191 -20.91 -12.35 -3.38
C LYS A 191 -20.59 -12.16 -1.89
N GLY A 192 -20.52 -10.93 -1.40
CA GLY A 192 -20.41 -10.60 0.01
C GLY A 192 -19.09 -9.99 0.46
N ILE A 193 -18.23 -9.53 -0.45
CA ILE A 193 -17.03 -8.78 -0.05
C ILE A 193 -17.42 -7.43 0.57
N ASP A 194 -16.53 -6.89 1.40
CA ASP A 194 -16.81 -5.72 2.22
C ASP A 194 -16.18 -4.42 1.66
N GLY A 195 -15.51 -4.49 0.51
CA GLY A 195 -14.92 -3.30 -0.09
C GLY A 195 -13.88 -3.58 -1.17
N PHE A 196 -13.37 -2.49 -1.71
CA PHE A 196 -12.26 -2.48 -2.66
C PHE A 196 -11.15 -1.51 -2.28
N ARG A 197 -9.89 -1.96 -2.39
CA ARG A 197 -8.75 -1.08 -2.63
C ARG A 197 -8.62 -0.94 -4.14
N MET A 198 -8.55 0.28 -4.64
CA MET A 198 -8.59 0.57 -6.07
C MET A 198 -7.20 0.95 -6.57
N ASP A 199 -6.63 0.06 -7.35
CA ASP A 199 -5.29 0.18 -7.92
C ASP A 199 -5.19 1.37 -8.87
N VAL A 200 -4.19 2.22 -8.68
CA VAL A 200 -3.88 3.45 -9.44
C VAL A 200 -5.12 4.19 -9.97
N ILE A 201 -6.15 4.27 -9.17
CA ILE A 201 -7.47 4.75 -9.60
C ILE A 201 -7.46 6.21 -10.11
N SER A 202 -6.49 7.02 -9.69
CA SER A 202 -6.33 8.38 -10.20
C SER A 202 -5.85 8.47 -11.65
N MET A 203 -5.48 7.32 -12.25
CA MET A 203 -4.94 7.25 -13.62
C MET A 203 -5.98 6.82 -14.67
N ILE A 204 -7.21 6.47 -14.30
CA ILE A 204 -8.19 5.94 -15.26
C ILE A 204 -8.67 6.96 -16.31
N SER A 205 -8.55 8.27 -16.02
CA SER A 205 -8.88 9.35 -16.95
C SER A 205 -7.62 9.93 -17.56
N LYS A 206 -7.50 9.92 -18.90
CA LYS A 206 -6.35 10.44 -19.63
C LYS A 206 -6.75 11.66 -20.47
N ASP A 207 -5.80 12.57 -20.67
CA ASP A 207 -5.95 13.65 -21.67
C ASP A 207 -6.00 13.04 -23.07
N GLN A 208 -7.13 13.17 -23.75
CA GLN A 208 -7.39 12.53 -25.05
C GLN A 208 -6.55 13.09 -26.21
N ARG A 209 -5.83 14.18 -25.98
CA ARG A 209 -4.87 14.74 -26.95
C ARG A 209 -3.56 13.96 -26.98
N PHE A 210 -3.20 13.26 -25.91
CA PHE A 210 -1.95 12.50 -25.75
C PHE A 210 -0.71 13.30 -26.17
N PRO A 211 -0.48 14.51 -25.61
CA PRO A 211 0.66 15.34 -26.00
C PRO A 211 1.97 14.74 -25.51
N ASP A 212 3.09 15.17 -26.08
CA ASP A 212 4.42 14.83 -25.56
C ASP A 212 4.58 15.37 -24.13
N GLY A 213 5.22 14.59 -23.28
CA GLY A 213 5.61 14.99 -21.93
C GLY A 213 6.99 15.67 -21.93
N GLU A 214 7.25 16.44 -20.86
CA GLU A 214 8.59 16.98 -20.62
C GLU A 214 9.58 15.82 -20.45
N LYS A 215 10.74 15.93 -21.10
CA LYS A 215 11.71 14.86 -21.10
C LYS A 215 12.37 14.71 -19.73
N HIS A 216 12.21 13.55 -19.12
CA HIS A 216 12.87 13.14 -17.89
C HIS A 216 13.68 11.86 -18.15
N GLY A 217 15.00 11.93 -18.01
CA GLY A 217 15.84 10.77 -18.29
C GLY A 217 15.72 10.31 -19.75
N LEU A 218 15.32 9.06 -19.96
CA LEU A 218 15.23 8.44 -21.30
C LEU A 218 13.92 8.78 -22.03
N TYR A 219 12.84 9.08 -21.31
CA TYR A 219 11.49 9.27 -21.84
C TYR A 219 10.86 10.57 -21.39
N GLY A 220 9.71 10.91 -21.96
CA GLY A 220 8.87 12.00 -21.52
C GLY A 220 7.99 11.62 -20.32
N ASN A 221 7.76 12.57 -19.41
CA ASN A 221 6.85 12.40 -18.29
C ASN A 221 5.39 12.55 -18.73
N GLY A 222 4.67 11.45 -18.83
CA GLY A 222 3.23 11.43 -19.13
C GLY A 222 2.33 11.76 -17.93
N GLY A 223 2.87 11.70 -16.71
CA GLY A 223 2.11 11.88 -15.46
C GLY A 223 1.12 13.05 -15.46
N PRO A 224 1.49 14.27 -15.87
CA PRO A 224 0.59 15.42 -15.94
C PRO A 224 -0.66 15.22 -16.82
N TYR A 225 -0.67 14.21 -17.66
CA TYR A 225 -1.74 13.95 -18.65
C TYR A 225 -2.61 12.73 -18.32
N TYR A 226 -2.20 11.90 -17.36
CA TYR A 226 -2.99 10.75 -16.92
C TYR A 226 -3.18 10.61 -15.41
N VAL A 227 -2.43 11.36 -14.59
CA VAL A 227 -2.68 11.45 -13.14
C VAL A 227 -3.68 12.58 -12.88
N ASN A 228 -4.75 12.29 -12.13
CA ASN A 228 -5.85 13.24 -11.89
C ASN A 228 -6.42 13.81 -13.20
N GLY A 229 -6.64 12.95 -14.18
CA GLY A 229 -7.08 13.35 -15.52
C GLY A 229 -8.44 14.06 -15.54
N PRO A 230 -8.81 14.66 -16.68
CA PRO A 230 -9.88 15.68 -16.74
C PRO A 230 -11.28 15.17 -16.37
N ARG A 231 -11.55 13.87 -16.47
CA ARG A 231 -12.86 13.26 -16.16
C ARG A 231 -12.83 12.33 -14.96
N ILE A 232 -11.76 12.33 -14.17
CA ILE A 232 -11.59 11.37 -13.07
C ILE A 232 -12.77 11.41 -12.09
N HIS A 233 -13.16 12.60 -11.63
CA HIS A 233 -14.27 12.75 -10.68
C HIS A 233 -15.63 12.41 -11.28
N GLU A 234 -15.83 12.64 -12.59
CA GLU A 234 -17.03 12.19 -13.29
C GLU A 234 -17.16 10.66 -13.24
N PHE A 235 -16.09 9.95 -13.55
CA PHE A 235 -16.05 8.48 -13.54
C PHE A 235 -16.23 7.91 -12.14
N LEU A 236 -15.58 8.47 -11.13
CA LEU A 236 -15.73 8.01 -9.74
C LEU A 236 -17.11 8.30 -9.17
N GLN A 237 -17.70 9.45 -9.50
CA GLN A 237 -19.08 9.75 -9.10
C GLN A 237 -20.10 8.85 -9.81
N GLU A 238 -19.85 8.49 -11.08
CA GLU A 238 -20.66 7.49 -11.78
C GLU A 238 -20.57 6.12 -11.09
N MET A 239 -19.34 5.68 -10.75
CA MET A 239 -19.09 4.46 -9.99
C MET A 239 -19.82 4.46 -8.64
N ASN A 240 -19.74 5.57 -7.92
CA ASN A 240 -20.41 5.72 -6.63
C ASN A 240 -21.94 5.59 -6.77
N ARG A 241 -22.54 6.38 -7.65
CA ARG A 241 -24.00 6.35 -7.87
C ARG A 241 -24.49 4.98 -8.35
N ARG A 242 -23.73 4.31 -9.21
CA ARG A 242 -24.17 3.05 -9.84
C ARG A 242 -23.90 1.84 -8.97
N VAL A 243 -22.84 1.87 -8.14
CA VAL A 243 -22.39 0.71 -7.37
C VAL A 243 -22.19 1.05 -5.89
N LEU A 244 -21.21 1.88 -5.53
CA LEU A 244 -20.69 1.97 -4.17
C LEU A 244 -21.74 2.42 -3.15
N SER A 245 -22.59 3.39 -3.50
CA SER A 245 -23.64 3.92 -2.60
C SER A 245 -24.73 2.92 -2.24
N LYS A 246 -24.77 1.75 -2.88
CA LYS A 246 -25.78 0.71 -2.65
C LYS A 246 -25.40 -0.30 -1.57
N TYR A 247 -24.14 -0.24 -1.08
CA TYR A 247 -23.58 -1.20 -0.14
C TYR A 247 -22.95 -0.49 1.06
N ASP A 248 -22.96 -1.13 2.22
CA ASP A 248 -22.21 -0.69 3.40
C ASP A 248 -20.78 -1.25 3.34
N ILE A 249 -19.91 -0.56 2.64
CA ILE A 249 -18.60 -1.03 2.23
C ILE A 249 -17.50 -0.01 2.55
N MET A 250 -16.26 -0.46 2.45
CA MET A 250 -15.07 0.38 2.52
C MET A 250 -14.41 0.50 1.14
N THR A 251 -14.03 1.71 0.77
CA THR A 251 -13.22 1.96 -0.42
C THR A 251 -12.01 2.81 -0.10
N VAL A 252 -10.86 2.42 -0.61
CA VAL A 252 -9.64 3.20 -0.57
C VAL A 252 -9.00 3.24 -1.96
N GLY A 253 -8.73 4.43 -2.46
CA GLY A 253 -8.09 4.62 -3.77
C GLY A 253 -6.58 4.76 -3.62
N GLU A 254 -5.83 4.01 -4.41
CA GLU A 254 -4.44 4.35 -4.64
C GLU A 254 -4.39 5.52 -5.61
N THR A 255 -3.92 6.67 -5.10
CA THR A 255 -3.99 7.94 -5.82
C THR A 255 -2.63 8.62 -5.88
N PRO A 256 -1.70 8.11 -6.70
CA PRO A 256 -0.49 8.89 -6.99
C PRO A 256 -0.89 10.29 -7.50
N GLY A 257 -0.18 11.30 -7.00
CA GLY A 257 -0.53 12.71 -7.27
C GLY A 257 -1.69 13.28 -6.43
N ALA A 258 -2.19 12.55 -5.42
CA ALA A 258 -3.07 13.15 -4.42
C ALA A 258 -2.30 14.14 -3.55
N THR A 259 -2.92 15.29 -3.30
CA THR A 259 -2.47 16.33 -2.38
C THR A 259 -3.55 16.60 -1.36
N VAL A 260 -3.22 17.30 -0.28
CA VAL A 260 -4.21 17.72 0.72
C VAL A 260 -5.33 18.54 0.11
N GLU A 261 -5.05 19.30 -0.96
CA GLU A 261 -6.01 20.16 -1.65
C GLU A 261 -7.01 19.36 -2.51
N ASN A 262 -6.55 18.28 -3.19
CA ASN A 262 -7.41 17.51 -4.09
C ASN A 262 -7.97 16.23 -3.45
N ALA A 263 -7.40 15.72 -2.36
CA ALA A 263 -7.90 14.52 -1.68
C ALA A 263 -9.37 14.62 -1.25
N PRO A 264 -9.91 15.79 -0.78
CA PRO A 264 -11.32 15.93 -0.48
C PRO A 264 -12.26 15.79 -1.69
N GLN A 265 -11.76 15.91 -2.91
CA GLN A 265 -12.56 15.65 -4.12
C GLN A 265 -12.78 14.14 -4.28
N TYR A 266 -11.73 13.33 -4.03
CA TYR A 266 -11.79 11.86 -4.08
C TYR A 266 -12.52 11.23 -2.91
N ALA A 267 -12.30 11.76 -1.70
CA ALA A 267 -12.69 11.11 -0.45
C ALA A 267 -13.29 12.09 0.56
N GLY A 268 -14.06 13.06 0.06
CA GLY A 268 -14.76 14.02 0.90
C GLY A 268 -15.80 13.35 1.82
N LEU A 269 -16.04 13.98 2.98
CA LEU A 269 -17.01 13.48 3.96
C LEU A 269 -18.46 13.48 3.44
N ASP A 270 -18.72 14.09 2.28
CA ASP A 270 -20.01 14.04 1.60
C ASP A 270 -20.29 12.69 0.89
N GLY A 271 -19.28 11.80 0.82
CA GLY A 271 -19.40 10.42 0.35
C GLY A 271 -19.75 10.27 -1.13
N LYS A 272 -19.37 11.22 -1.98
CA LYS A 272 -19.73 11.21 -3.40
C LYS A 272 -18.86 10.30 -4.27
N GLU A 273 -17.66 9.94 -3.80
CA GLU A 273 -16.72 9.09 -4.52
C GLU A 273 -16.25 7.96 -3.61
N LEU A 274 -15.02 8.02 -3.07
CA LEU A 274 -14.41 7.00 -2.23
C LEU A 274 -14.50 7.37 -0.73
N ASN A 275 -14.17 6.43 0.16
CA ASN A 275 -14.10 6.72 1.59
C ASN A 275 -12.76 7.34 2.01
N MET A 276 -11.65 6.93 1.38
CA MET A 276 -10.33 7.44 1.65
C MET A 276 -9.39 7.20 0.46
N VAL A 277 -8.22 7.81 0.51
CA VAL A 277 -7.16 7.67 -0.50
C VAL A 277 -5.81 7.39 0.13
N PHE A 278 -4.98 6.59 -0.53
CA PHE A 278 -3.55 6.50 -0.23
C PHE A 278 -2.82 7.64 -0.93
N GLN A 279 -2.15 8.48 -0.15
CA GLN A 279 -1.25 9.52 -0.64
C GLN A 279 0.19 8.98 -0.73
N PHE A 280 1.01 9.56 -1.60
CA PHE A 280 2.35 9.07 -1.89
C PHE A 280 3.47 10.06 -1.52
N GLU A 281 3.14 11.21 -0.92
CA GLU A 281 4.14 12.24 -0.62
C GLU A 281 5.24 11.71 0.31
N HIS A 282 4.88 10.93 1.34
CA HIS A 282 5.88 10.42 2.26
C HIS A 282 6.75 9.30 1.65
N VAL A 283 6.20 8.46 0.77
CA VAL A 283 6.98 7.38 0.16
C VAL A 283 8.00 7.87 -0.86
N GLY A 284 7.80 9.06 -1.44
CA GLY A 284 8.75 9.72 -2.34
C GLY A 284 9.90 10.47 -1.65
N ILE A 285 9.93 10.52 -0.30
CA ILE A 285 10.99 11.22 0.42
C ILE A 285 12.34 10.54 0.16
N GLY A 286 13.34 11.34 -0.24
CA GLY A 286 14.68 10.84 -0.49
C GLY A 286 14.89 10.27 -1.89
N ASP A 287 13.91 10.36 -2.79
CA ASP A 287 14.08 10.00 -4.19
C ASP A 287 15.12 10.93 -4.86
N GLY A 288 15.91 10.35 -5.75
CA GLY A 288 17.01 11.02 -6.44
C GLY A 288 16.71 11.30 -7.92
N PRO A 289 17.76 11.66 -8.70
CA PRO A 289 17.63 11.89 -10.15
C PRO A 289 17.12 10.67 -10.94
N LEU A 290 17.30 9.45 -10.41
CA LEU A 290 16.80 8.20 -10.97
C LEU A 290 15.54 7.70 -10.23
N GLY A 291 14.74 8.62 -9.66
CA GLY A 291 13.57 8.30 -8.87
C GLY A 291 13.94 7.56 -7.59
N LYS A 292 13.22 6.48 -7.28
CA LYS A 292 13.44 5.69 -6.06
C LYS A 292 14.78 4.93 -6.02
N TRP A 293 15.49 4.81 -7.15
CA TRP A 293 16.76 4.09 -7.24
C TRP A 293 17.91 4.93 -6.69
N THR A 294 18.00 4.96 -5.38
CA THR A 294 18.98 5.75 -4.60
C THR A 294 19.28 5.07 -3.27
N THR A 295 20.48 5.29 -2.76
CA THR A 295 20.90 4.86 -1.42
C THR A 295 20.66 5.93 -0.34
N GLN A 296 20.08 7.08 -0.70
CA GLN A 296 19.81 8.15 0.25
C GLN A 296 18.75 7.74 1.26
N ARG A 297 18.99 8.05 2.52
CA ARG A 297 17.97 7.92 3.58
C ARG A 297 16.97 9.07 3.48
N TYR A 298 15.80 8.86 4.05
CA TYR A 298 14.77 9.89 4.12
C TYR A 298 15.19 11.06 5.03
N ASP A 299 14.63 12.23 4.74
CA ASP A 299 14.71 13.40 5.63
C ASP A 299 13.55 13.35 6.63
N PHE A 300 13.87 13.20 7.92
CA PHE A 300 12.88 13.13 8.98
C PHE A 300 12.04 14.41 9.11
N MET A 301 12.65 15.59 8.93
CA MET A 301 11.90 16.85 9.01
C MET A 301 10.87 16.97 7.88
N GLN A 302 11.21 16.46 6.69
CA GLN A 302 10.27 16.37 5.59
C GLN A 302 9.14 15.37 5.89
N LEU A 303 9.46 14.20 6.43
CA LEU A 303 8.46 13.20 6.86
C LEU A 303 7.50 13.80 7.87
N LYS A 304 8.02 14.42 8.93
CA LYS A 304 7.21 15.07 9.98
C LYS A 304 6.28 16.14 9.41
N LYS A 305 6.79 16.96 8.50
CA LYS A 305 6.01 18.00 7.82
C LYS A 305 4.88 17.40 6.98
N ILE A 306 5.15 16.38 6.19
CA ILE A 306 4.14 15.72 5.34
C ILE A 306 3.05 15.10 6.21
N LEU A 307 3.41 14.27 7.19
CA LEU A 307 2.43 13.64 8.07
C LEU A 307 1.56 14.67 8.80
N SER A 308 2.16 15.73 9.32
CA SER A 308 1.42 16.80 10.00
C SER A 308 0.50 17.57 9.05
N HIS A 309 0.96 17.82 7.82
CA HIS A 309 0.17 18.51 6.79
C HIS A 309 -1.07 17.70 6.42
N TRP A 310 -0.94 16.39 6.22
CA TRP A 310 -2.08 15.51 5.93
C TRP A 310 -3.04 15.38 7.11
N GLN A 311 -2.54 15.32 8.35
CA GLN A 311 -3.40 15.29 9.54
C GLN A 311 -4.23 16.56 9.69
N THR A 312 -3.61 17.74 9.55
CA THR A 312 -4.28 19.03 9.73
C THR A 312 -5.12 19.43 8.52
N GLY A 313 -4.64 19.13 7.32
CA GLY A 313 -5.29 19.58 6.10
C GLY A 313 -6.56 18.82 5.75
N LEU A 314 -6.68 17.55 6.15
CA LEU A 314 -7.89 16.76 5.94
C LEU A 314 -8.89 16.86 7.09
N ASP A 315 -8.52 17.45 8.23
CA ASP A 315 -9.42 17.56 9.39
C ASP A 315 -10.74 18.25 9.00
N GLY A 316 -11.87 17.60 9.29
CA GLY A 316 -13.20 18.07 8.92
C GLY A 316 -13.55 18.04 7.42
N LYS A 317 -12.65 17.58 6.53
CA LYS A 317 -12.85 17.56 5.07
C LYS A 317 -12.87 16.15 4.48
N ALA A 318 -11.92 15.31 4.90
CA ALA A 318 -11.75 13.94 4.43
C ALA A 318 -11.15 13.07 5.52
N TRP A 319 -11.01 11.76 5.27
CA TRP A 319 -10.46 10.81 6.21
C TRP A 319 -9.14 10.23 5.70
N ASN A 320 -8.09 10.21 6.56
CA ASN A 320 -6.79 9.66 6.22
C ASN A 320 -6.81 8.13 6.15
N SER A 321 -6.07 7.56 5.22
CA SER A 321 -5.49 6.22 5.31
C SER A 321 -4.04 6.34 5.80
N LEU A 322 -3.65 5.48 6.73
CA LEU A 322 -2.35 5.54 7.39
C LEU A 322 -1.54 4.29 7.06
N PHE A 323 -0.34 4.43 6.51
CA PHE A 323 0.53 3.30 6.19
C PHE A 323 2.00 3.73 6.22
N TRP A 324 2.89 2.80 6.54
CA TRP A 324 4.33 3.00 6.44
C TRP A 324 4.90 2.41 5.15
N ASP A 325 4.40 1.26 4.75
CA ASP A 325 4.78 0.53 3.56
C ASP A 325 3.60 -0.28 2.99
N ASN A 326 3.87 -1.02 1.95
CA ASN A 326 2.99 -1.98 1.29
C ASN A 326 3.83 -2.91 0.41
N HIS A 327 3.17 -3.73 -0.41
CA HIS A 327 3.81 -4.66 -1.34
C HIS A 327 4.67 -3.99 -2.44
N ASP A 328 4.61 -2.67 -2.58
CA ASP A 328 5.37 -1.87 -3.57
C ASP A 328 6.47 -1.00 -2.96
N GLN A 329 6.65 -1.09 -1.64
CA GLN A 329 7.65 -0.34 -0.88
C GLN A 329 8.62 -1.29 -0.17
N PRO A 330 9.85 -0.87 0.16
CA PRO A 330 10.70 -1.63 1.08
C PRO A 330 10.07 -1.69 2.47
N ARG A 331 10.49 -2.66 3.29
CA ARG A 331 9.99 -2.87 4.65
C ARG A 331 10.08 -1.60 5.50
N ALA A 332 9.02 -1.32 6.27
CA ALA A 332 8.92 -0.15 7.12
C ALA A 332 10.05 -0.03 8.13
N ALA A 333 10.41 -1.14 8.81
CA ALA A 333 11.48 -1.18 9.80
C ALA A 333 12.86 -0.81 9.20
N SER A 334 13.10 -1.15 7.93
CA SER A 334 14.36 -0.84 7.22
C SER A 334 14.38 0.58 6.65
N ARG A 335 13.25 1.05 6.15
CA ARG A 335 13.18 2.36 5.50
C ARG A 335 13.11 3.51 6.51
N TRP A 336 12.24 3.38 7.51
CA TRP A 336 11.94 4.43 8.47
C TRP A 336 12.63 4.23 9.82
N GLY A 337 13.08 3.01 10.11
CA GLY A 337 13.79 2.60 11.31
C GLY A 337 15.26 2.26 11.06
N ASP A 338 15.77 1.31 11.85
CA ASP A 338 17.13 0.79 11.81
C ASP A 338 17.18 -0.75 11.89
N ASP A 339 16.12 -1.41 11.47
CA ASP A 339 15.91 -2.86 11.57
C ASP A 339 15.79 -3.40 13.01
N SER A 340 15.75 -2.52 14.02
CA SER A 340 15.62 -2.94 15.41
C SER A 340 14.16 -3.12 15.84
N PRO A 341 13.88 -4.01 16.80
CA PRO A 341 12.55 -4.11 17.41
C PRO A 341 12.07 -2.79 18.04
N LEU A 342 12.99 -1.96 18.55
CA LEU A 342 12.65 -0.66 19.15
C LEU A 342 12.12 0.31 18.10
N SER A 343 12.76 0.38 16.92
CA SER A 343 12.29 1.23 15.83
C SER A 343 10.95 0.74 15.28
N ALA A 344 10.74 -0.58 15.14
CA ALA A 344 9.46 -1.15 14.72
C ALA A 344 8.31 -0.79 15.68
N LYS A 345 8.54 -0.88 17.00
CA LYS A 345 7.55 -0.48 18.02
C LYS A 345 7.27 1.03 18.02
N MET A 346 8.30 1.87 17.80
CA MET A 346 8.16 3.30 17.64
C MET A 346 7.27 3.64 16.44
N LEU A 347 7.51 2.98 15.29
CA LEU A 347 6.68 3.14 14.10
C LEU A 347 5.23 2.72 14.33
N ALA A 348 4.99 1.61 15.05
CA ALA A 348 3.65 1.18 15.46
C ALA A 348 2.95 2.24 16.33
N THR A 349 3.65 2.79 17.33
CA THR A 349 3.12 3.85 18.20
C THR A 349 2.71 5.07 17.39
N CYS A 350 3.58 5.53 16.50
CA CYS A 350 3.32 6.68 15.64
C CYS A 350 2.08 6.45 14.77
N LEU A 351 2.05 5.38 13.98
CA LEU A 351 0.99 5.11 13.01
C LEU A 351 -0.37 4.91 13.68
N LEU A 352 -0.42 4.04 14.70
CA LEU A 352 -1.66 3.65 15.37
C LEU A 352 -2.24 4.75 16.29
N SER A 353 -1.53 5.85 16.49
CA SER A 353 -1.99 7.02 17.26
C SER A 353 -2.40 8.21 16.40
N LEU A 354 -2.14 8.21 15.07
CA LEU A 354 -2.60 9.24 14.14
C LEU A 354 -4.11 9.11 13.84
N GLN A 355 -4.73 10.20 13.36
CA GLN A 355 -6.12 10.20 12.87
C GLN A 355 -6.20 9.59 11.47
N GLY A 356 -7.00 8.55 11.33
CA GLY A 356 -7.19 7.86 10.06
C GLY A 356 -7.36 6.36 10.26
N THR A 357 -7.59 5.62 9.19
CA THR A 357 -7.64 4.16 9.21
C THR A 357 -6.25 3.60 8.97
N PRO A 358 -5.65 2.86 9.93
CA PRO A 358 -4.33 2.29 9.76
C PRO A 358 -4.37 1.02 8.92
N TYR A 359 -3.35 0.88 8.06
CA TYR A 359 -3.06 -0.28 7.22
C TYR A 359 -1.71 -0.85 7.67
N ILE A 360 -1.72 -2.09 8.11
CA ILE A 360 -0.55 -2.85 8.53
C ILE A 360 -0.23 -3.83 7.40
N TYR A 361 0.97 -3.76 6.86
CA TYR A 361 1.40 -4.70 5.84
C TYR A 361 1.88 -6.00 6.50
N GLU A 362 1.62 -7.16 5.88
CA GLU A 362 2.02 -8.47 6.41
C GLU A 362 3.51 -8.52 6.80
N GLY A 363 3.78 -8.85 8.06
CA GLY A 363 5.12 -8.91 8.63
C GLY A 363 5.56 -7.63 9.38
N ASP A 364 4.87 -6.51 9.26
CA ASP A 364 5.17 -5.31 10.05
C ASP A 364 5.00 -5.57 11.54
N GLU A 365 3.98 -6.34 11.89
CA GLU A 365 3.71 -6.74 13.27
C GLU A 365 4.81 -7.61 13.90
N LEU A 366 5.69 -8.18 13.07
CA LEU A 366 6.87 -8.92 13.49
C LEU A 366 8.16 -8.08 13.42
N GLY A 367 8.08 -6.86 12.91
CA GLY A 367 9.27 -6.06 12.63
C GLY A 367 10.15 -6.69 11.52
N MET A 368 9.55 -7.35 10.54
CA MET A 368 10.27 -7.88 9.38
C MET A 368 11.04 -6.79 8.67
N THR A 369 12.25 -7.12 8.22
CA THR A 369 13.20 -6.19 7.59
C THR A 369 13.37 -6.49 6.11
N ASN A 370 14.06 -5.60 5.39
CA ASN A 370 14.56 -5.91 4.05
C ASN A 370 15.42 -7.18 4.07
N ALA A 371 15.36 -7.95 2.98
CA ALA A 371 16.21 -9.14 2.81
C ALA A 371 17.63 -8.80 2.38
N TYR A 372 17.83 -7.61 1.80
CA TYR A 372 19.13 -7.13 1.32
C TYR A 372 19.79 -8.11 0.36
N PHE A 373 19.06 -8.60 -0.63
CA PHE A 373 19.57 -9.52 -1.64
C PHE A 373 20.82 -8.99 -2.33
N LYS A 374 21.78 -9.87 -2.56
CA LYS A 374 23.12 -9.51 -3.06
C LYS A 374 23.35 -9.88 -4.51
N ASP A 375 22.51 -10.74 -5.08
CA ASP A 375 22.63 -11.22 -6.44
C ASP A 375 21.34 -10.92 -7.21
N LEU A 376 21.47 -10.46 -8.46
CA LEU A 376 20.32 -10.13 -9.31
C LEU A 376 19.39 -11.34 -9.54
N SER A 377 19.92 -12.56 -9.49
CA SER A 377 19.12 -13.79 -9.63
C SER A 377 18.13 -14.05 -8.49
N GLN A 378 18.29 -13.37 -7.35
CA GLN A 378 17.38 -13.47 -6.21
C GLN A 378 16.11 -12.63 -6.39
N TYR A 379 16.17 -11.61 -7.27
CA TYR A 379 15.03 -10.73 -7.55
C TYR A 379 14.04 -11.35 -8.52
N ARG A 380 12.75 -11.06 -8.31
CA ARG A 380 11.62 -11.55 -9.11
C ARG A 380 10.81 -10.41 -9.71
N ASP A 381 10.92 -9.22 -9.12
CA ASP A 381 10.14 -8.05 -9.48
C ASP A 381 10.52 -7.49 -10.85
N ILE A 382 9.53 -7.39 -11.74
CA ILE A 382 9.71 -6.87 -13.10
C ILE A 382 10.25 -5.42 -13.12
N GLU A 383 9.81 -4.57 -12.17
CA GLU A 383 10.29 -3.20 -12.05
C GLU A 383 11.79 -3.17 -11.75
N SER A 384 12.23 -3.97 -10.78
CA SER A 384 13.63 -4.06 -10.37
C SER A 384 14.53 -4.59 -11.48
N LEU A 385 14.11 -5.67 -12.14
CA LEU A 385 14.89 -6.29 -13.23
C LEU A 385 14.98 -5.38 -14.46
N ASN A 386 13.89 -4.73 -14.83
CA ASN A 386 13.88 -3.79 -15.96
C ASN A 386 14.70 -2.54 -15.65
N ALA A 387 14.57 -1.97 -14.45
CA ALA A 387 15.36 -0.81 -14.05
C ALA A 387 16.86 -1.12 -14.04
N PHE A 388 17.26 -2.28 -13.51
CA PHE A 388 18.65 -2.72 -13.57
C PHE A 388 19.16 -2.75 -15.01
N LYS A 389 18.45 -3.44 -15.90
CA LYS A 389 18.83 -3.59 -17.32
C LYS A 389 18.88 -2.24 -18.05
N GLU A 390 17.86 -1.41 -17.88
CA GLU A 390 17.71 -0.15 -18.63
C GLU A 390 18.71 0.90 -18.14
N LEU A 391 18.80 1.15 -16.84
CA LEU A 391 19.63 2.22 -16.28
C LEU A 391 21.13 1.90 -16.38
N THR A 392 21.53 0.65 -16.13
CA THR A 392 22.93 0.24 -16.32
C THR A 392 23.30 0.18 -17.81
N GLY A 393 22.40 -0.30 -18.67
CA GLY A 393 22.59 -0.33 -20.12
C GLY A 393 22.74 1.05 -20.75
N ALA A 394 22.06 2.04 -20.20
CA ALA A 394 22.17 3.45 -20.60
C ALA A 394 23.39 4.17 -19.97
N GLY A 395 24.13 3.51 -19.08
CA GLY A 395 25.28 4.11 -18.39
C GLY A 395 24.91 5.20 -17.39
N LEU A 396 23.67 5.21 -16.91
CA LEU A 396 23.19 6.20 -15.93
C LEU A 396 23.59 5.85 -14.49
N ILE A 397 23.85 4.58 -14.21
CA ILE A 397 24.28 4.04 -12.92
C ILE A 397 25.16 2.80 -13.17
N SER A 398 26.12 2.53 -12.32
CA SER A 398 26.92 1.29 -12.38
C SER A 398 26.11 0.08 -11.89
N ALA A 399 26.51 -1.14 -12.28
CA ALA A 399 25.85 -2.35 -11.82
C ALA A 399 25.92 -2.51 -10.29
N ASP A 400 27.08 -2.20 -9.69
CA ASP A 400 27.28 -2.30 -8.25
C ASP A 400 26.39 -1.30 -7.48
N GLU A 401 26.36 -0.03 -7.91
CA GLU A 401 25.47 0.98 -7.31
C GLU A 401 24.00 0.64 -7.46
N MET A 402 23.60 0.08 -8.62
CA MET A 402 22.22 -0.35 -8.82
C MET A 402 21.87 -1.53 -7.92
N MET A 403 22.76 -2.46 -7.67
CA MET A 403 22.54 -3.55 -6.70
C MET A 403 22.38 -3.01 -5.28
N GLU A 404 23.11 -1.98 -4.87
CA GLU A 404 22.88 -1.30 -3.59
C GLU A 404 21.49 -0.65 -3.53
N CYS A 405 21.06 0.02 -4.60
CA CYS A 405 19.72 0.58 -4.70
C CYS A 405 18.63 -0.50 -4.61
N LEU A 406 18.81 -1.64 -5.31
CA LEU A 406 17.87 -2.76 -5.25
C LEU A 406 17.76 -3.34 -3.84
N ALA A 407 18.88 -3.53 -3.15
CA ALA A 407 18.90 -4.04 -1.78
C ALA A 407 18.09 -3.15 -0.81
N LEU A 408 18.04 -1.85 -1.06
CA LEU A 408 17.34 -0.88 -0.21
C LEU A 408 15.91 -0.57 -0.68
N ARG A 409 15.63 -0.60 -1.99
CA ARG A 409 14.43 0.01 -2.58
C ARG A 409 13.56 -0.92 -3.41
N SER A 410 14.04 -2.14 -3.74
CA SER A 410 13.23 -3.10 -4.50
C SER A 410 11.95 -3.49 -3.75
N ARG A 411 10.87 -3.65 -4.51
CA ARG A 411 9.59 -4.19 -4.02
C ARG A 411 9.74 -5.60 -3.44
N ASP A 412 10.69 -6.40 -3.93
CA ASP A 412 10.95 -7.76 -3.45
C ASP A 412 11.32 -7.83 -1.97
N ASN A 413 11.86 -6.74 -1.38
CA ASN A 413 12.10 -6.66 0.05
C ASN A 413 10.81 -6.85 0.89
N ALA A 414 9.69 -6.33 0.41
CA ALA A 414 8.38 -6.51 1.05
C ALA A 414 7.69 -7.83 0.67
N ARG A 415 8.19 -8.52 -0.36
CA ARG A 415 7.55 -9.73 -0.92
C ARG A 415 8.17 -11.04 -0.44
N THR A 416 9.19 -10.97 0.41
CA THR A 416 9.70 -12.17 1.09
C THR A 416 8.61 -12.80 1.96
N PRO A 417 8.55 -14.15 2.04
CA PRO A 417 7.54 -14.84 2.82
C PRO A 417 7.48 -14.42 4.28
N VAL A 418 6.26 -14.37 4.82
CA VAL A 418 6.03 -14.12 6.26
C VAL A 418 6.74 -15.18 7.10
N GLN A 419 7.39 -14.73 8.15
CA GLN A 419 8.21 -15.55 9.03
C GLN A 419 7.38 -16.11 10.19
N TRP A 420 6.87 -17.33 10.03
CA TRP A 420 5.98 -17.94 11.02
C TRP A 420 6.73 -18.58 12.19
N ASP A 421 7.83 -19.26 11.91
CA ASP A 421 8.64 -19.94 12.92
C ASP A 421 10.11 -20.11 12.44
N ASP A 422 10.94 -20.77 13.26
CA ASP A 422 12.35 -21.03 12.98
C ASP A 422 12.62 -22.33 12.19
N SER A 423 11.57 -23.00 11.72
CA SER A 423 11.69 -24.18 10.86
C SER A 423 12.12 -23.81 9.44
N PRO A 424 12.55 -24.77 8.61
CA PRO A 424 12.93 -24.49 7.22
C PRO A 424 11.89 -23.66 6.47
N ASN A 425 12.36 -22.71 5.67
CA ASN A 425 11.54 -21.72 4.94
C ASN A 425 10.63 -20.89 5.86
N ALA A 426 11.06 -20.66 7.11
CA ALA A 426 10.32 -19.85 8.09
C ALA A 426 8.91 -20.39 8.42
N GLY A 427 8.65 -21.69 8.25
CA GLY A 427 7.30 -22.25 8.40
C GLY A 427 6.30 -21.81 7.33
N PHE A 428 6.74 -21.08 6.33
CA PHE A 428 5.89 -20.59 5.23
C PHE A 428 5.48 -21.71 4.27
N THR A 429 6.40 -22.58 3.88
CA THR A 429 6.19 -23.68 2.93
C THR A 429 7.04 -24.89 3.26
N THR A 430 6.55 -26.08 2.90
CA THR A 430 7.33 -27.33 2.88
C THR A 430 8.06 -27.53 1.54
N GLY A 431 7.73 -26.74 0.51
CA GLY A 431 8.35 -26.78 -0.81
C GLY A 431 9.49 -25.76 -0.97
N THR A 432 9.78 -25.39 -2.19
CA THR A 432 10.74 -24.33 -2.52
C THR A 432 9.98 -23.01 -2.64
N PRO A 433 10.26 -22.00 -1.80
CA PRO A 433 9.55 -20.73 -1.89
C PRO A 433 9.79 -20.03 -3.24
N TRP A 434 8.75 -19.39 -3.77
CA TRP A 434 8.79 -18.67 -5.06
C TRP A 434 9.80 -17.52 -5.08
N ILE A 435 10.05 -16.94 -3.91
CA ILE A 435 11.12 -15.98 -3.62
C ILE A 435 11.82 -16.41 -2.32
N GLU A 436 13.10 -16.16 -2.21
CA GLU A 436 13.88 -16.57 -1.04
C GLU A 436 13.34 -15.94 0.26
N VAL A 437 13.30 -16.75 1.32
CA VAL A 437 12.96 -16.28 2.67
C VAL A 437 14.08 -15.40 3.20
N ASN A 438 13.74 -14.31 3.91
CA ASN A 438 14.73 -13.51 4.60
C ASN A 438 15.48 -14.38 5.64
N PRO A 439 16.82 -14.49 5.58
CA PRO A 439 17.58 -15.39 6.43
C PRO A 439 17.49 -15.08 7.93
N ASN A 440 16.99 -13.92 8.32
CA ASN A 440 16.82 -13.55 9.72
C ASN A 440 15.58 -14.18 10.40
N TYR A 441 14.84 -15.04 9.69
CA TYR A 441 13.63 -15.71 10.22
C TYR A 441 13.89 -16.54 11.48
N THR A 442 15.11 -16.99 11.70
CA THR A 442 15.49 -17.71 12.93
C THR A 442 15.46 -16.83 14.18
N ALA A 443 15.56 -15.50 14.00
CA ALA A 443 15.51 -14.50 15.08
C ALA A 443 14.18 -13.73 15.11
N ILE A 444 13.61 -13.43 13.94
CA ILE A 444 12.36 -12.69 13.79
C ILE A 444 11.31 -13.65 13.24
N ASN A 445 10.37 -14.10 14.07
CA ASN A 445 9.26 -14.93 13.63
C ASN A 445 8.10 -14.94 14.63
N ALA A 446 6.90 -15.19 14.13
CA ALA A 446 5.67 -15.14 14.92
C ALA A 446 5.70 -16.08 16.15
N ALA A 447 6.16 -17.33 15.98
CA ALA A 447 6.14 -18.32 17.06
C ALA A 447 7.08 -17.99 18.24
N ALA A 448 8.19 -17.32 17.98
CA ALA A 448 9.08 -16.80 19.02
C ALA A 448 8.48 -15.57 19.69
N GLU A 449 7.93 -14.66 18.90
CA GLU A 449 7.40 -13.40 19.39
C GLU A 449 6.09 -13.55 20.18
N GLU A 450 5.26 -14.52 19.87
CA GLU A 450 4.07 -14.85 20.69
C GLU A 450 4.42 -15.18 22.15
N LYS A 451 5.60 -15.74 22.39
CA LYS A 451 6.07 -16.14 23.72
C LYS A 451 6.79 -15.03 24.48
N ASP A 452 7.24 -14.01 23.78
CA ASP A 452 7.94 -12.88 24.37
C ASP A 452 6.98 -11.70 24.61
N PRO A 453 6.63 -11.37 25.86
CA PRO A 453 5.72 -10.27 26.16
C PRO A 453 6.24 -8.90 25.67
N ASP A 454 7.56 -8.77 25.48
CA ASP A 454 8.22 -7.56 25.03
C ASP A 454 8.48 -7.56 23.51
N SER A 455 7.95 -8.53 22.75
CA SER A 455 8.12 -8.63 21.30
C SER A 455 7.44 -7.48 20.54
N VAL A 456 7.78 -7.32 19.26
CA VAL A 456 7.09 -6.39 18.34
C VAL A 456 5.64 -6.81 18.16
N LEU A 457 5.37 -8.11 17.96
CA LEU A 457 4.01 -8.66 17.81
C LEU A 457 3.11 -8.33 19.00
N ASN A 458 3.58 -8.58 20.22
CA ASN A 458 2.79 -8.32 21.42
C ASN A 458 2.61 -6.81 21.65
N TYR A 459 3.56 -5.99 21.22
CA TYR A 459 3.42 -4.54 21.26
C TYR A 459 2.36 -4.05 20.25
N TYR A 460 2.31 -4.59 19.03
CA TYR A 460 1.25 -4.31 18.06
C TYR A 460 -0.13 -4.69 18.61
N LYS A 461 -0.27 -5.87 19.23
CA LYS A 461 -1.53 -6.29 19.88
C LYS A 461 -1.99 -5.29 20.95
N GLN A 462 -1.06 -4.80 21.76
CA GLN A 462 -1.34 -3.80 22.80
C GLN A 462 -1.75 -2.44 22.18
N MET A 463 -1.03 -1.97 21.16
CA MET A 463 -1.34 -0.71 20.47
C MET A 463 -2.69 -0.76 19.76
N ILE A 464 -3.01 -1.85 19.09
CA ILE A 464 -4.31 -2.07 18.43
C ILE A 464 -5.44 -2.06 19.48
N THR A 465 -5.26 -2.76 20.59
CA THR A 465 -6.22 -2.79 21.69
C THR A 465 -6.41 -1.41 22.29
N LEU A 466 -5.32 -0.68 22.52
CA LEU A 466 -5.34 0.69 23.03
C LEU A 466 -6.15 1.61 22.09
N ARG A 467 -5.84 1.59 20.79
CA ARG A 467 -6.55 2.41 19.81
C ARG A 467 -8.04 2.10 19.77
N LYS A 468 -8.44 0.83 19.76
CA LYS A 468 -9.84 0.40 19.72
C LYS A 468 -10.63 0.79 20.97
N SER A 469 -9.96 0.89 22.12
CA SER A 469 -10.59 1.24 23.41
C SER A 469 -10.65 2.75 23.66
N HIS A 470 -10.02 3.58 22.83
CA HIS A 470 -9.91 5.02 23.03
C HIS A 470 -10.32 5.78 21.75
N LEU A 471 -11.56 6.28 21.73
CA LEU A 471 -12.09 7.00 20.56
C LEU A 471 -11.30 8.27 20.23
N GLY A 472 -10.66 8.89 21.22
CA GLY A 472 -9.80 10.04 20.98
C GLY A 472 -8.56 9.75 20.14
N LEU A 473 -8.05 8.51 20.14
CA LEU A 473 -6.99 8.09 19.22
C LEU A 473 -7.49 7.88 17.78
N ILE A 474 -8.80 7.61 17.62
CA ILE A 474 -9.42 7.44 16.31
C ILE A 474 -9.88 8.78 15.75
N TYR A 475 -10.77 9.48 16.47
CA TYR A 475 -11.50 10.65 15.99
C TYR A 475 -10.95 11.99 16.47
N GLY A 476 -10.09 12.01 17.48
CA GLY A 476 -9.56 13.26 18.05
C GLY A 476 -8.84 14.10 17.00
N SER A 477 -8.89 15.42 17.16
CA SER A 477 -8.13 16.35 16.34
C SER A 477 -6.63 16.17 16.56
N PHE A 478 -5.83 16.59 15.59
CA PHE A 478 -4.36 16.52 15.64
C PHE A 478 -3.77 17.92 15.90
N GLN A 479 -2.76 17.98 16.78
CA GLN A 479 -1.94 19.16 16.96
C GLN A 479 -0.46 18.78 17.05
N LEU A 480 0.35 19.28 16.13
CA LEU A 480 1.81 19.09 16.15
C LEU A 480 2.42 19.82 17.34
N LEU A 481 3.36 19.19 18.01
CA LEU A 481 4.19 19.73 19.10
C LEU A 481 5.67 19.62 18.69
N ALA A 482 6.51 20.49 19.25
CA ALA A 482 7.96 20.47 19.00
C ALA A 482 8.30 20.45 17.48
N GLU A 483 7.67 21.33 16.72
CA GLU A 483 7.77 21.40 15.25
C GLU A 483 9.22 21.43 14.77
N GLU A 484 10.07 22.25 15.40
CA GLU A 484 11.48 22.43 15.03
C GLU A 484 12.43 21.34 15.56
N ASN A 485 11.93 20.37 16.33
CA ASN A 485 12.79 19.32 16.88
C ASN A 485 13.22 18.35 15.75
N PRO A 486 14.54 18.19 15.48
CA PRO A 486 15.01 17.40 14.34
C PRO A 486 14.99 15.89 14.57
N GLN A 487 14.53 15.41 15.73
CA GLN A 487 14.56 13.99 16.11
C GLN A 487 13.21 13.48 16.59
N VAL A 488 12.37 14.37 17.18
CA VAL A 488 11.13 13.96 17.84
C VAL A 488 9.92 14.37 17.03
N PHE A 489 9.05 13.41 16.74
CA PHE A 489 7.69 13.65 16.29
C PHE A 489 6.76 13.54 17.50
N ALA A 490 6.32 14.68 18.00
CA ALA A 490 5.38 14.75 19.10
C ALA A 490 4.10 15.46 18.68
N TYR A 491 2.97 14.93 19.13
CA TYR A 491 1.67 15.51 18.80
C TYR A 491 0.63 15.21 19.88
N ARG A 492 -0.40 16.03 19.88
CA ARG A 492 -1.57 15.90 20.73
C ARG A 492 -2.76 15.38 19.93
N ARG A 493 -3.58 14.54 20.56
CA ARG A 493 -4.88 14.11 20.05
C ARG A 493 -5.95 14.52 21.07
N THR A 494 -6.96 15.25 20.63
CA THR A 494 -8.03 15.75 21.51
C THR A 494 -9.39 15.43 20.93
N LEU A 495 -10.24 14.76 21.71
CA LEU A 495 -11.64 14.52 21.38
C LEU A 495 -12.52 15.34 22.32
N ALA A 496 -13.01 16.48 21.82
CA ALA A 496 -13.75 17.45 22.63
C ALA A 496 -15.05 16.87 23.20
N GLU A 497 -15.73 15.98 22.47
CA GLU A 497 -17.01 15.38 22.89
C GLU A 497 -16.88 14.51 24.15
N THR A 498 -15.74 13.86 24.36
CA THR A 498 -15.50 13.00 25.54
C THR A 498 -14.52 13.61 26.53
N GLY A 499 -13.85 14.69 26.15
CA GLY A 499 -12.79 15.32 26.96
C GLY A 499 -11.47 14.53 26.96
N GLU A 500 -11.35 13.49 26.12
CA GLU A 500 -10.11 12.70 25.99
C GLU A 500 -8.99 13.54 25.39
N ASN A 501 -7.81 13.48 26.00
CA ASN A 501 -6.63 14.21 25.55
C ASN A 501 -5.39 13.32 25.69
N TYR A 502 -4.66 13.17 24.60
CA TYR A 502 -3.48 12.30 24.50
C TYR A 502 -2.26 13.07 24.03
N LEU A 503 -1.11 12.73 24.58
CA LEU A 503 0.20 13.13 24.11
C LEU A 503 0.94 11.91 23.59
N ILE A 504 1.40 11.99 22.35
CA ILE A 504 2.24 10.98 21.72
C ILE A 504 3.60 11.62 21.44
N ALA A 505 4.69 10.92 21.76
CA ALA A 505 6.04 11.34 21.42
C ALA A 505 6.84 10.15 20.91
N CYS A 506 7.53 10.34 19.78
CA CYS A 506 8.31 9.33 19.09
C CYS A 506 9.68 9.92 18.70
N ASN A 507 10.76 9.33 19.18
CA ASN A 507 12.11 9.67 18.75
C ASN A 507 12.45 8.86 17.47
N PHE A 508 12.62 9.55 16.34
CA PHE A 508 12.95 8.93 15.04
C PHE A 508 14.46 8.84 14.80
N SER A 509 15.25 8.81 15.85
CA SER A 509 16.71 8.73 15.72
C SER A 509 17.31 7.64 16.60
N ASP A 510 18.52 7.21 16.21
CA ASP A 510 19.41 6.30 16.94
C ASP A 510 20.18 6.98 18.10
N LYS A 511 19.76 8.19 18.48
CA LYS A 511 20.39 9.01 19.52
C LYS A 511 19.37 9.48 20.52
N ASP A 512 19.87 9.84 21.70
CA ASP A 512 19.08 10.53 22.71
C ASP A 512 18.55 11.86 22.16
N ALA A 513 17.27 12.14 22.44
CA ALA A 513 16.59 13.36 22.03
C ALA A 513 15.89 14.04 23.22
N THR A 514 16.00 15.34 23.35
CA THR A 514 15.30 16.10 24.38
C THR A 514 13.91 16.52 23.92
N PHE A 515 12.93 16.35 24.81
CA PHE A 515 11.56 16.80 24.62
C PHE A 515 11.00 17.36 25.92
N THR A 516 10.23 18.44 25.86
CA THR A 516 9.54 18.98 27.02
C THR A 516 8.06 18.63 26.95
N ILE A 517 7.60 17.83 27.90
CA ILE A 517 6.19 17.48 28.06
C ILE A 517 5.42 18.75 28.44
N PRO A 518 4.34 19.10 27.71
CA PRO A 518 3.51 20.25 28.06
C PRO A 518 3.00 20.18 29.50
N ALA A 519 2.99 21.33 30.19
CA ALA A 519 2.65 21.41 31.63
C ALA A 519 1.24 20.87 31.94
N ASP A 520 0.31 20.96 31.01
CA ASP A 520 -1.05 20.43 31.16
C ASP A 520 -1.10 18.90 31.15
N PHE A 521 -0.03 18.21 30.73
CA PHE A 521 0.15 16.76 30.88
C PHE A 521 0.85 16.36 32.19
N ALA A 522 1.10 17.29 33.13
CA ALA A 522 1.62 16.94 34.45
C ALA A 522 0.66 15.96 35.15
N GLY A 523 1.19 14.80 35.59
CA GLY A 523 0.41 13.72 36.20
C GLY A 523 -0.49 12.96 35.24
N ALA A 524 -0.25 13.04 33.90
CA ALA A 524 -0.92 12.21 32.91
C ALA A 524 -0.58 10.72 33.11
N ARG A 525 -1.56 9.86 32.79
CA ARG A 525 -1.40 8.41 32.86
C ARG A 525 -0.57 7.93 31.68
N HIS A 526 0.48 7.18 31.93
CA HIS A 526 1.20 6.45 30.90
C HIS A 526 0.35 5.25 30.45
N LEU A 527 0.03 5.19 29.15
CA LEU A 527 -0.79 4.12 28.61
C LEU A 527 0.05 3.01 28.03
N ILE A 528 1.07 3.35 27.25
CA ILE A 528 2.00 2.43 26.61
C ILE A 528 3.30 3.14 26.26
N GLY A 529 4.39 2.39 26.21
CA GLY A 529 5.70 2.80 25.70
C GLY A 529 6.54 1.59 25.34
N ASN A 530 7.48 1.75 24.43
CA ASN A 530 8.36 0.67 23.96
C ASN A 530 9.61 0.46 24.86
N TYR A 531 9.72 1.21 25.95
CA TYR A 531 10.71 1.03 27.01
C TYR A 531 10.02 0.85 28.36
N PRO A 532 10.55 -0.02 29.26
CA PRO A 532 9.81 -0.43 30.46
C PRO A 532 9.63 0.64 31.54
N ASP A 533 10.47 1.70 31.56
CA ASP A 533 10.59 2.61 32.70
C ASP A 533 10.10 4.04 32.43
N THR A 534 9.19 4.25 31.51
CA THR A 534 8.72 5.60 31.15
C THR A 534 7.51 6.05 31.96
N ALA A 535 7.74 6.90 32.94
CA ALA A 535 6.73 7.82 33.49
C ALA A 535 7.23 9.25 33.29
N PRO A 536 7.21 9.78 32.07
CA PRO A 536 7.86 11.05 31.77
C PRO A 536 7.07 12.24 32.32
N THR A 537 7.78 13.17 32.95
CA THR A 537 7.23 14.45 33.40
C THR A 537 8.25 15.57 33.15
N GLY A 538 7.78 16.72 32.69
CA GLY A 538 8.65 17.89 32.45
C GLY A 538 9.60 17.70 31.26
N ALA A 539 10.86 18.14 31.39
CA ALA A 539 11.88 17.90 30.39
C ALA A 539 12.36 16.44 30.50
N VAL A 540 12.28 15.72 29.38
CA VAL A 540 12.67 14.31 29.29
C VAL A 540 13.72 14.10 28.21
N THR A 541 14.57 13.10 28.41
CA THR A 541 15.44 12.56 27.37
C THR A 541 14.82 11.28 26.85
N LEU A 542 14.39 11.30 25.59
CA LEU A 542 13.95 10.12 24.87
C LEU A 542 15.17 9.34 24.39
N ARG A 543 15.24 8.06 24.71
CA ARG A 543 16.29 7.14 24.24
C ARG A 543 16.14 6.87 22.73
N PRO A 544 17.10 6.21 22.07
CA PRO A 544 16.98 5.83 20.67
C PRO A 544 15.66 5.11 20.38
N TYR A 545 14.90 5.61 19.40
CA TYR A 545 13.59 5.08 18.98
C TYR A 545 12.56 4.94 20.11
N GLU A 546 12.71 5.68 21.20
CA GLU A 546 11.72 5.67 22.28
C GLU A 546 10.42 6.33 21.85
N ALA A 547 9.31 5.66 22.19
CA ALA A 547 7.97 6.19 21.93
C ALA A 547 7.03 5.85 23.08
N PHE A 548 6.07 6.76 23.34
CA PHE A 548 5.04 6.55 24.37
C PHE A 548 3.74 7.29 24.06
N VAL A 549 2.68 6.87 24.73
CA VAL A 549 1.35 7.51 24.74
C VAL A 549 0.96 7.85 26.18
N LEU A 550 0.67 9.12 26.43
CA LEU A 550 0.11 9.60 27.70
C LEU A 550 -1.35 10.01 27.51
N GLN A 551 -2.16 9.85 28.57
CA GLN A 551 -3.56 10.31 28.63
C GLN A 551 -3.74 11.26 29.81
N LYS A 552 -4.44 12.37 29.54
CA LYS A 552 -4.84 13.36 30.56
C LYS A 552 -6.35 13.43 30.66
#